data_b3bd53b07805174717bdd1a01312cc6a
#
_entry.id   b3bd53b07805174717bdd1a01312cc6a
#
_cell.length_a   1.000
_cell.length_b   1.000
_cell.length_c   1.000
_cell.angle_alpha   90.00
_cell.angle_beta   90.00
_cell.angle_gamma   90.00
#
_symmetry.space_group_name_H-M   'P 1'
#
loop_
_entity.id
_entity.type
_entity.pdbx_description
1 polymer ?
#
loop_
_entity_poly.entity_id
_entity_poly.type
_entity_poly.pdbx_seq_one_letter_code
_entity_poly.pdbx_strand_id
1 'polypeptide(L)'
;GRENGFNIAELSANNGWLVQNENLNKQFATTHSTKLNLRATLEPIKDLSIEMKLNRNYGLNSGEFFRWNETNQQFEGQSRFQSATLTYSTITWGTAFVRDNKDKSSAVFNQLLANRQTVSQLIGADNPNSSLLPSGYFDGYSGNQQEVVIGAFLTAYGNKEVNDKNINPVRNMPLPNWSLTYNGLSKFEFMKKYVKSFVIRHAYNSTVSVNGMQSNMGATTDANGNPTALDLNNNFISSLQVQN
;
A
#
# COMPACT_ATOMS: atom_id res chain seq x y z
N GLY A 1 7.70 19.77 2.48
CA GLY A 1 6.96 20.17 1.29
C GLY A 1 6.20 18.98 0.71
N ARG A 2 5.02 19.20 0.21
CA ARG A 2 4.31 18.17 -0.58
C ARG A 2 4.86 18.24 -1.99
N GLU A 3 5.50 17.20 -2.45
CA GLU A 3 6.08 17.13 -3.79
C GLU A 3 5.06 17.02 -4.94
N ASN A 4 3.79 16.73 -4.68
CA ASN A 4 2.77 16.74 -5.71
C ASN A 4 2.60 18.17 -6.27
N GLY A 5 3.33 18.45 -7.33
CA GLY A 5 3.34 19.72 -8.04
C GLY A 5 4.60 20.59 -7.85
N PHE A 6 5.57 20.17 -7.04
CA PHE A 6 6.86 20.84 -6.92
C PHE A 6 7.99 19.94 -7.41
N ASN A 7 8.45 20.17 -8.62
CA ASN A 7 9.73 19.61 -9.05
C ASN A 7 10.84 20.45 -8.42
N ILE A 8 11.29 20.06 -7.22
CA ILE A 8 12.28 20.81 -6.45
C ILE A 8 13.62 20.90 -7.20
N ALA A 9 13.96 19.88 -7.98
CA ALA A 9 15.16 19.86 -8.79
C ALA A 9 15.13 20.98 -9.85
N GLU A 10 14.08 21.04 -10.65
CA GLU A 10 13.89 22.12 -11.64
C GLU A 10 13.73 23.49 -10.99
N LEU A 11 13.00 23.58 -9.89
CA LEU A 11 12.89 24.83 -9.13
C LEU A 11 14.26 25.34 -8.68
N SER A 12 15.11 24.44 -8.17
CA SER A 12 16.47 24.77 -7.73
C SER A 12 17.36 25.20 -8.89
N ALA A 13 17.22 24.55 -10.05
CA ALA A 13 17.90 24.93 -11.27
C ALA A 13 17.50 26.33 -11.75
N ASN A 14 16.19 26.58 -11.83
CA ASN A 14 15.63 27.86 -12.30
C ASN A 14 15.96 29.02 -11.39
N ASN A 15 16.18 28.79 -10.09
CA ASN A 15 16.62 29.82 -9.15
C ASN A 15 18.14 29.93 -9.00
N GLY A 16 18.94 29.21 -9.81
CA GLY A 16 20.40 29.26 -9.75
C GLY A 16 21.01 28.70 -8.46
N TRP A 17 20.29 27.80 -7.76
CA TRP A 17 20.78 27.17 -6.52
C TRP A 17 21.70 26.00 -6.77
N LEU A 18 21.74 25.51 -8.00
CA LEU A 18 22.58 24.39 -8.40
C LEU A 18 23.82 24.85 -9.14
N VAL A 19 24.92 24.15 -8.90
CA VAL A 19 26.18 24.39 -9.60
C VAL A 19 26.10 23.81 -11.01
N GLN A 20 26.45 24.60 -12.03
CA GLN A 20 26.59 24.18 -13.42
C GLN A 20 27.90 23.39 -13.59
N ASN A 21 27.84 22.09 -13.39
CA ASN A 21 28.96 21.19 -13.52
C ASN A 21 28.46 19.81 -14.01
N GLU A 22 28.92 19.40 -15.20
CA GLU A 22 28.53 18.10 -15.77
C GLU A 22 29.13 16.90 -15.00
N ASN A 23 30.27 17.11 -14.33
CA ASN A 23 30.95 16.08 -13.55
C ASN A 23 30.41 15.98 -12.10
N LEU A 24 29.33 16.69 -11.77
CA LEU A 24 28.72 16.59 -10.45
C LEU A 24 28.17 15.18 -10.21
N ASN A 25 28.87 14.42 -9.39
CA ASN A 25 28.53 13.03 -9.09
C ASN A 25 27.77 12.89 -7.77
N LYS A 26 27.06 13.93 -7.35
CA LYS A 26 26.20 13.91 -6.17
C LYS A 26 24.74 13.76 -6.57
N GLN A 27 24.09 12.80 -5.96
CA GLN A 27 22.69 12.53 -6.22
C GLN A 27 21.81 13.59 -5.57
N PHE A 28 20.83 14.08 -6.33
CA PHE A 28 19.70 14.84 -5.80
C PHE A 28 18.69 13.85 -5.23
N ALA A 29 18.47 13.89 -3.93
CA ALA A 29 17.60 12.96 -3.25
C ALA A 29 16.49 13.68 -2.50
N THR A 30 15.28 13.15 -2.59
CA THR A 30 14.12 13.63 -1.86
C THR A 30 13.51 12.51 -1.05
N THR A 31 13.00 12.85 0.13
CA THR A 31 12.28 11.93 1.00
C THR A 31 10.94 12.53 1.36
N HIS A 32 9.88 11.80 1.05
CA HIS A 32 8.52 12.12 1.48
C HIS A 32 8.05 11.11 2.51
N SER A 33 7.56 11.58 3.66
CA SER A 33 7.02 10.71 4.70
C SER A 33 5.70 11.26 5.20
N THR A 34 4.67 10.42 5.17
CA THR A 34 3.36 10.71 5.75
C THR A 34 3.09 9.72 6.87
N LYS A 35 2.86 10.22 8.08
CA LYS A 35 2.54 9.40 9.25
C LYS A 35 1.23 9.87 9.86
N LEU A 36 0.30 8.96 10.04
CA LEU A 36 -0.95 9.16 10.77
C LEU A 36 -0.99 8.16 11.92
N ASN A 37 -1.03 8.69 13.14
CA ASN A 37 -1.18 7.89 14.35
C ASN A 37 -2.32 8.48 15.18
N LEU A 38 -3.38 7.72 15.34
CA LEU A 38 -4.50 8.09 16.20
C LEU A 38 -4.63 7.08 17.33
N ARG A 39 -4.89 7.57 18.52
CA ARG A 39 -5.17 6.77 19.70
C ARG A 39 -6.37 7.34 20.42
N ALA A 40 -7.29 6.48 20.79
CA ALA A 40 -8.44 6.82 21.63
C ALA A 40 -8.56 5.81 22.77
N THR A 41 -8.85 6.29 23.95
CA THR A 41 -9.20 5.45 25.11
C THR A 41 -10.62 5.77 25.52
N LEU A 42 -11.45 4.75 25.63
CA LEU A 42 -12.85 4.83 26.00
C LEU A 42 -13.08 4.02 27.27
N GLU A 43 -13.83 4.57 28.21
CA GLU A 43 -14.29 3.91 29.43
C GLU A 43 -15.83 3.97 29.47
N PRO A 44 -16.52 3.15 28.65
CA PRO A 44 -17.98 3.25 28.50
C PRO A 44 -18.73 2.85 29.76
N ILE A 45 -18.13 2.00 30.56
CA ILE A 45 -18.64 1.60 31.89
C ILE A 45 -17.47 1.46 32.86
N LYS A 46 -17.79 1.51 34.15
CA LYS A 46 -16.79 1.35 35.21
C LYS A 46 -15.99 0.03 35.03
N ASP A 47 -14.67 0.12 35.13
CA ASP A 47 -13.74 -1.01 35.06
C ASP A 47 -13.56 -1.62 33.63
N LEU A 48 -14.18 -1.05 32.60
CA LEU A 48 -13.98 -1.42 31.21
C LEU A 48 -13.20 -0.31 30.49
N SER A 49 -11.99 -0.62 30.08
CA SER A 49 -11.16 0.26 29.25
C SER A 49 -10.99 -0.34 27.86
N ILE A 50 -11.26 0.46 26.83
CA ILE A 50 -11.10 0.12 25.42
C ILE A 50 -10.11 1.12 24.84
N GLU A 51 -8.96 0.62 24.41
CA GLU A 51 -7.95 1.40 23.70
C GLU A 51 -8.03 1.07 22.21
N MET A 52 -8.17 2.09 21.38
CA MET A 52 -8.14 1.98 19.91
C MET A 52 -6.90 2.68 19.37
N LYS A 53 -6.21 2.04 18.42
CA LYS A 53 -5.03 2.58 17.73
C LYS A 53 -5.21 2.44 16.24
N LEU A 54 -4.97 3.52 15.53
CA LEU A 54 -4.99 3.56 14.08
C LEU A 54 -3.67 4.13 13.61
N ASN A 55 -2.98 3.38 12.76
CA ASN A 55 -1.67 3.76 12.26
C ASN A 55 -1.66 3.69 10.73
N ARG A 56 -1.00 4.66 10.10
CA ARG A 56 -0.64 4.62 8.69
C ARG A 56 0.70 5.32 8.51
N ASN A 57 1.64 4.62 7.90
CA ASN A 57 2.95 5.15 7.54
C ASN A 57 3.16 4.93 6.06
N TYR A 58 3.47 6.00 5.33
CA TYR A 58 3.87 5.94 3.94
C TYR A 58 5.19 6.69 3.79
N GLY A 59 6.17 6.05 3.19
CA GLY A 59 7.47 6.62 2.87
C GLY A 59 7.74 6.48 1.38
N LEU A 60 8.21 7.55 0.75
CA LEU A 60 8.69 7.56 -0.62
C LEU A 60 10.05 8.26 -0.64
N ASN A 61 11.06 7.54 -1.09
CA ASN A 61 12.37 8.12 -1.37
C ASN A 61 12.57 8.12 -2.87
N SER A 62 13.03 9.23 -3.41
CA SER A 62 13.43 9.32 -4.81
C SER A 62 14.81 9.96 -4.91
N GLY A 63 15.57 9.53 -5.90
CA GLY A 63 16.88 10.09 -6.19
C GLY A 63 17.14 10.06 -7.68
N GLU A 64 17.92 11.03 -8.13
CA GLU A 64 18.37 11.15 -9.51
C GLU A 64 19.70 11.88 -9.56
N PHE A 65 20.49 11.66 -10.58
CA PHE A 65 21.61 12.52 -10.89
C PHE A 65 21.10 13.72 -11.70
N PHE A 66 20.81 14.81 -11.03
CA PHE A 66 20.34 16.04 -11.64
C PHE A 66 21.51 17.01 -11.78
N ARG A 67 22.04 17.12 -13.00
CA ARG A 67 23.27 17.85 -13.28
C ARG A 67 23.20 18.66 -14.55
N TRP A 68 24.12 19.61 -14.68
CA TRP A 68 24.27 20.43 -15.86
C TRP A 68 24.73 19.59 -17.06
N ASN A 69 24.09 19.76 -18.20
CA ASN A 69 24.52 19.21 -19.48
C ASN A 69 25.11 20.36 -20.31
N GLU A 70 26.43 20.32 -20.56
CA GLU A 70 27.12 21.38 -21.31
C GLU A 70 26.70 21.43 -22.78
N THR A 71 26.33 20.29 -23.37
CA THR A 71 25.88 20.23 -24.76
C THR A 71 24.54 20.92 -24.96
N ASN A 72 23.60 20.66 -24.04
CA ASN A 72 22.23 21.19 -24.13
C ASN A 72 22.02 22.48 -23.33
N GLN A 73 23.05 22.94 -22.59
CA GLN A 73 23.02 24.15 -21.76
C GLN A 73 21.83 24.15 -20.78
N GLN A 74 21.51 22.99 -20.22
CA GLN A 74 20.39 22.82 -19.29
C GLN A 74 20.68 21.75 -18.22
N PHE A 75 19.94 21.79 -17.11
CA PHE A 75 19.98 20.72 -16.13
C PHE A 75 19.13 19.54 -16.59
N GLU A 76 19.67 18.34 -16.44
CA GLU A 76 19.00 17.09 -16.85
C GLU A 76 19.06 16.06 -15.72
N GLY A 77 17.93 15.38 -15.49
CA GLY A 77 17.83 14.24 -14.58
C GLY A 77 18.21 12.94 -15.27
N GLN A 78 19.08 12.17 -14.63
CA GLN A 78 19.52 10.87 -15.12
C GLN A 78 19.39 9.81 -14.03
N SER A 79 19.17 8.57 -14.43
CA SER A 79 19.11 7.40 -13.51
C SER A 79 18.17 7.62 -12.33
N ARG A 80 16.95 8.09 -12.62
CA ARG A 80 15.94 8.31 -11.60
C ARG A 80 15.51 6.97 -10.99
N PHE A 81 15.56 6.89 -9.66
CA PHE A 81 15.03 5.75 -8.93
C PHE A 81 14.06 6.21 -7.84
N GLN A 82 13.14 5.34 -7.48
CA GLN A 82 12.21 5.55 -6.37
C GLN A 82 12.13 4.29 -5.53
N SER A 83 11.99 4.46 -4.24
CA SER A 83 11.62 3.36 -3.33
C SER A 83 10.49 3.81 -2.42
N ALA A 84 9.54 2.92 -2.17
CA ALA A 84 8.41 3.23 -1.33
C ALA A 84 8.14 2.13 -0.31
N THR A 85 7.59 2.53 0.82
CA THR A 85 7.09 1.64 1.87
C THR A 85 5.73 2.11 2.31
N LEU A 86 4.82 1.18 2.58
CA LEU A 86 3.49 1.47 3.10
C LEU A 86 3.15 0.47 4.19
N THR A 87 2.70 0.98 5.33
CA THR A 87 2.17 0.17 6.43
C THR A 87 0.94 0.85 6.99
N TYR A 88 -0.14 0.11 7.17
CA TYR A 88 -1.35 0.63 7.81
C TYR A 88 -2.10 -0.45 8.60
N SER A 89 -2.75 -0.02 9.69
CA SER A 89 -3.64 -0.88 10.47
C SER A 89 -4.94 -1.15 9.70
N THR A 90 -5.47 -2.36 9.82
CA THR A 90 -6.68 -2.79 9.11
C THR A 90 -7.50 -3.73 9.97
N ILE A 91 -8.71 -4.07 9.50
CA ILE A 91 -9.55 -5.08 10.12
C ILE A 91 -9.75 -6.19 9.08
N THR A 92 -9.27 -7.39 9.43
CA THR A 92 -9.42 -8.63 8.64
C THR A 92 -10.20 -9.69 9.41
N TRP A 93 -11.02 -9.28 10.38
CA TRP A 93 -11.74 -10.20 11.27
C TRP A 93 -12.59 -11.22 10.51
N GLY A 94 -13.27 -10.80 9.45
CA GLY A 94 -14.14 -11.66 8.65
C GLY A 94 -13.42 -12.74 7.85
N THR A 95 -12.10 -12.64 7.68
CA THR A 95 -11.29 -13.55 6.87
C THR A 95 -10.20 -14.25 7.65
N ALA A 96 -9.63 -13.59 8.67
CA ALA A 96 -8.48 -14.09 9.43
C ALA A 96 -8.77 -15.38 10.24
N PHE A 97 -10.04 -15.64 10.58
CA PHE A 97 -10.45 -16.78 11.39
C PHE A 97 -11.32 -17.78 10.62
N VAL A 98 -11.43 -17.62 9.30
CA VAL A 98 -12.12 -18.61 8.44
C VAL A 98 -11.26 -19.87 8.39
N ARG A 99 -11.88 -21.01 8.72
CA ARG A 99 -11.21 -22.30 8.64
C ARG A 99 -11.22 -22.80 7.20
N ASP A 100 -10.13 -23.42 6.80
CA ASP A 100 -10.08 -24.15 5.55
C ASP A 100 -11.08 -25.32 5.55
N ASN A 101 -11.59 -25.66 4.39
CA ASN A 101 -12.48 -26.78 4.18
C ASN A 101 -11.77 -28.11 4.45
N LYS A 102 -12.53 -29.20 4.57
CA LYS A 102 -11.99 -30.55 4.79
C LYS A 102 -11.06 -31.03 3.67
N ASP A 103 -11.25 -30.54 2.46
CA ASP A 103 -10.42 -30.79 1.28
C ASP A 103 -9.19 -29.86 1.21
N LYS A 104 -8.91 -29.09 2.27
CA LYS A 104 -7.84 -28.10 2.37
C LYS A 104 -7.99 -26.90 1.42
N SER A 105 -9.18 -26.67 0.85
CA SER A 105 -9.46 -25.45 0.09
C SER A 105 -9.78 -24.30 1.04
N SER A 106 -9.31 -23.11 0.69
CA SER A 106 -9.58 -21.87 1.43
C SER A 106 -10.58 -21.01 0.67
N ALA A 107 -11.72 -20.70 1.30
CA ALA A 107 -12.73 -19.83 0.71
C ALA A 107 -12.16 -18.42 0.39
N VAL A 108 -11.31 -17.90 1.27
CA VAL A 108 -10.66 -16.58 1.08
C VAL A 108 -9.68 -16.62 -0.10
N PHE A 109 -8.92 -17.70 -0.24
CA PHE A 109 -8.02 -17.88 -1.37
C PHE A 109 -8.78 -18.02 -2.70
N ASN A 110 -9.89 -18.77 -2.71
CA ASN A 110 -10.74 -18.87 -3.89
C ASN A 110 -11.34 -17.52 -4.27
N GLN A 111 -11.71 -16.68 -3.28
CA GLN A 111 -12.16 -15.31 -3.52
C GLN A 111 -11.02 -14.44 -4.11
N LEU A 112 -9.78 -14.61 -3.65
CA LEU A 112 -8.62 -13.93 -4.25
C LEU A 112 -8.48 -14.31 -5.73
N LEU A 113 -8.58 -15.61 -6.05
CA LEU A 113 -8.50 -16.08 -7.44
C LEU A 113 -9.60 -15.48 -8.32
N ALA A 114 -10.84 -15.42 -7.82
CA ALA A 114 -11.97 -14.82 -8.52
C ALA A 114 -11.78 -13.29 -8.69
N ASN A 115 -11.34 -12.60 -7.64
CA ASN A 115 -11.15 -11.16 -7.68
C ASN A 115 -10.08 -10.73 -8.70
N ARG A 116 -9.09 -11.58 -9.03
CA ARG A 116 -8.06 -11.24 -10.04
C ARG A 116 -8.66 -10.86 -11.38
N GLN A 117 -9.67 -11.59 -11.85
CA GLN A 117 -10.32 -11.26 -13.12
C GLN A 117 -11.06 -9.92 -13.04
N THR A 118 -11.81 -9.68 -11.98
CA THR A 118 -12.52 -8.42 -11.76
C THR A 118 -11.57 -7.22 -11.65
N VAL A 119 -10.44 -7.40 -10.94
CA VAL A 119 -9.40 -6.35 -10.83
C VAL A 119 -8.78 -6.08 -12.19
N SER A 120 -8.44 -7.12 -12.96
CA SER A 120 -7.91 -6.97 -14.33
C SER A 120 -8.86 -6.15 -15.21
N GLN A 121 -10.15 -6.45 -15.14
CA GLN A 121 -11.17 -5.72 -15.90
C GLN A 121 -11.29 -4.27 -15.46
N LEU A 122 -11.21 -4.01 -14.16
CA LEU A 122 -11.32 -2.65 -13.62
C LEU A 122 -10.12 -1.78 -14.04
N ILE A 123 -8.88 -2.26 -13.86
CA ILE A 123 -7.69 -1.47 -14.20
C ILE A 123 -7.41 -1.44 -15.71
N GLY A 124 -7.75 -2.52 -16.43
CA GLY A 124 -7.52 -2.62 -17.87
C GLY A 124 -8.49 -1.75 -18.68
N ALA A 125 -9.71 -1.57 -18.21
CA ALA A 125 -10.70 -0.70 -18.89
C ALA A 125 -10.26 0.76 -18.95
N ASP A 126 -9.47 1.22 -17.97
CA ASP A 126 -8.96 2.59 -17.92
C ASP A 126 -7.69 2.79 -18.75
N ASN A 127 -7.05 1.70 -19.23
CA ASN A 127 -5.83 1.79 -20.03
C ASN A 127 -6.13 1.65 -21.53
N PRO A 128 -5.95 2.71 -22.34
CA PRO A 128 -6.20 2.66 -23.78
C PRO A 128 -5.25 1.71 -24.54
N ASN A 129 -4.13 1.32 -23.91
CA ASN A 129 -3.15 0.39 -24.48
C ASN A 129 -3.53 -1.08 -24.23
N SER A 130 -4.70 -1.35 -23.65
CA SER A 130 -5.16 -2.67 -23.25
C SER A 130 -6.52 -2.99 -23.85
N SER A 131 -6.81 -4.28 -24.05
CA SER A 131 -8.09 -4.75 -24.56
C SER A 131 -8.52 -6.03 -23.84
N LEU A 132 -9.84 -6.26 -23.78
CA LEU A 132 -10.39 -7.46 -23.15
C LEU A 132 -10.08 -8.71 -24.01
N LEU A 133 -9.44 -9.69 -23.40
CA LEU A 133 -9.13 -10.97 -24.02
C LEU A 133 -10.27 -12.00 -23.85
N PRO A 134 -10.35 -13.05 -24.69
CA PRO A 134 -11.31 -14.13 -24.53
C PRO A 134 -11.23 -14.87 -23.19
N SER A 135 -10.08 -14.81 -22.51
CA SER A 135 -9.87 -15.34 -21.15
C SER A 135 -10.64 -14.57 -20.07
N GLY A 136 -11.21 -13.41 -20.38
CA GLY A 136 -11.86 -12.52 -19.44
C GLY A 136 -10.90 -11.59 -18.69
N TYR A 137 -9.60 -11.67 -18.96
CA TYR A 137 -8.57 -10.72 -18.49
C TYR A 137 -8.31 -9.66 -19.57
N PHE A 138 -7.84 -8.51 -19.14
CA PHE A 138 -7.32 -7.50 -20.06
C PHE A 138 -5.88 -7.80 -20.45
N ASP A 139 -5.52 -7.49 -21.70
CA ASP A 139 -4.14 -7.61 -22.20
C ASP A 139 -3.19 -6.76 -21.37
N GLY A 140 -2.03 -7.34 -21.01
CA GLY A 140 -1.09 -6.71 -20.10
C GLY A 140 -1.46 -6.77 -18.60
N TYR A 141 -2.68 -7.23 -18.26
CA TYR A 141 -3.17 -7.38 -16.87
C TYR A 141 -3.62 -8.81 -16.58
N SER A 142 -2.72 -9.78 -16.78
CA SER A 142 -3.02 -11.18 -16.48
C SER A 142 -3.22 -11.41 -14.98
N GLY A 143 -3.73 -12.59 -14.61
CA GLY A 143 -3.94 -12.96 -13.22
C GLY A 143 -2.67 -12.98 -12.34
N ASN A 144 -1.48 -12.91 -12.94
CA ASN A 144 -0.20 -12.88 -12.25
C ASN A 144 0.47 -11.49 -12.28
N GLN A 145 -0.13 -10.53 -12.97
CA GLN A 145 0.39 -9.16 -12.98
C GLN A 145 0.30 -8.56 -11.57
N GLN A 146 1.34 -7.84 -11.14
CA GLN A 146 1.51 -7.39 -9.76
C GLN A 146 0.31 -6.57 -9.23
N GLU A 147 -0.19 -5.60 -9.99
CA GLU A 147 -1.30 -4.74 -9.55
C GLU A 147 -2.61 -5.52 -9.44
N VAL A 148 -2.80 -6.51 -10.33
CA VAL A 148 -3.94 -7.44 -10.27
C VAL A 148 -3.87 -8.29 -9.01
N VAL A 149 -2.70 -8.88 -8.72
CA VAL A 149 -2.52 -9.73 -7.52
C VAL A 149 -2.68 -8.92 -6.24
N ILE A 150 -2.08 -7.73 -6.15
CA ILE A 150 -2.18 -6.86 -4.96
C ILE A 150 -3.64 -6.41 -4.76
N GLY A 151 -4.31 -5.95 -5.80
CA GLY A 151 -5.71 -5.53 -5.73
C GLY A 151 -6.65 -6.66 -5.30
N ALA A 152 -6.47 -7.85 -5.88
CA ALA A 152 -7.24 -9.05 -5.52
C ALA A 152 -6.97 -9.49 -4.08
N PHE A 153 -5.72 -9.43 -3.61
CA PHE A 153 -5.35 -9.74 -2.23
C PHE A 153 -6.02 -8.78 -1.24
N LEU A 154 -5.91 -7.47 -1.48
CA LEU A 154 -6.47 -6.45 -0.59
C LEU A 154 -7.99 -6.57 -0.46
N THR A 155 -8.68 -6.90 -1.55
CA THR A 155 -10.14 -7.04 -1.56
C THR A 155 -10.60 -8.35 -0.97
N ALA A 156 -9.97 -9.48 -1.30
CA ALA A 156 -10.34 -10.79 -0.76
C ALA A 156 -10.05 -10.88 0.75
N TYR A 157 -8.82 -10.61 1.18
CA TYR A 157 -8.44 -10.71 2.59
C TYR A 157 -8.99 -9.56 3.45
N GLY A 158 -9.24 -8.41 2.86
CA GLY A 158 -9.93 -7.29 3.51
C GLY A 158 -11.45 -7.45 3.60
N ASN A 159 -12.02 -8.49 2.99
CA ASN A 159 -13.46 -8.67 2.83
C ASN A 159 -14.15 -7.41 2.29
N LYS A 160 -13.62 -6.89 1.18
CA LYS A 160 -14.07 -5.66 0.53
C LYS A 160 -14.50 -5.91 -0.91
N GLU A 161 -15.40 -5.09 -1.40
CA GLU A 161 -15.73 -5.06 -2.83
C GLU A 161 -14.54 -4.62 -3.68
N VAL A 162 -14.47 -5.15 -4.91
CA VAL A 162 -13.48 -4.74 -5.90
C VAL A 162 -13.92 -3.40 -6.50
N ASN A 163 -13.17 -2.35 -6.19
CA ASN A 163 -13.35 -1.00 -6.76
C ASN A 163 -12.01 -0.24 -6.68
N ASP A 164 -11.87 0.87 -7.39
CA ASP A 164 -10.63 1.67 -7.51
C ASP A 164 -10.01 2.08 -6.17
N LYS A 165 -10.84 2.29 -5.16
CA LYS A 165 -10.36 2.66 -3.84
C LYS A 165 -9.76 1.47 -3.10
N ASN A 166 -10.42 0.32 -3.17
CA ASN A 166 -10.06 -0.86 -2.38
C ASN A 166 -8.90 -1.65 -2.97
N ILE A 167 -8.72 -1.63 -4.30
CA ILE A 167 -7.61 -2.31 -4.96
C ILE A 167 -6.26 -1.58 -4.80
N ASN A 168 -6.29 -0.29 -4.49
CA ASN A 168 -5.07 0.51 -4.38
C ASN A 168 -4.61 0.60 -2.91
N PRO A 169 -3.45 0.02 -2.55
CA PRO A 169 -2.98 0.03 -1.16
C PRO A 169 -2.77 1.44 -0.60
N VAL A 170 -2.36 2.40 -1.46
CA VAL A 170 -2.10 3.79 -1.05
C VAL A 170 -3.40 4.54 -0.75
N ARG A 171 -4.50 4.19 -1.40
CA ARG A 171 -5.82 4.82 -1.19
C ARG A 171 -6.62 4.19 -0.06
N ASN A 172 -6.22 3.02 0.42
CA ASN A 172 -6.92 2.35 1.51
C ASN A 172 -6.86 3.17 2.81
N MET A 173 -8.02 3.33 3.43
CA MET A 173 -8.14 3.98 4.74
C MET A 173 -7.69 3.00 5.83
N PRO A 174 -6.85 3.44 6.77
CA PRO A 174 -6.52 2.63 7.93
C PRO A 174 -7.76 2.44 8.81
N LEU A 175 -7.84 1.27 9.44
CA LEU A 175 -8.89 0.92 10.39
C LEU A 175 -8.27 0.65 11.77
N PRO A 176 -8.98 0.92 12.89
CA PRO A 176 -8.38 0.82 14.20
C PRO A 176 -8.16 -0.62 14.64
N ASN A 177 -7.01 -0.88 15.19
CA ASN A 177 -6.74 -2.00 16.08
C ASN A 177 -7.27 -1.64 17.48
N TRP A 178 -7.57 -2.63 18.33
CA TRP A 178 -8.07 -2.35 19.67
C TRP A 178 -7.53 -3.31 20.72
N SER A 179 -7.54 -2.84 21.95
CA SER A 179 -7.38 -3.68 23.13
C SER A 179 -8.46 -3.32 24.17
N LEU A 180 -9.05 -4.34 24.74
CA LEU A 180 -10.09 -4.25 25.75
C LEU A 180 -9.56 -4.85 27.04
N THR A 181 -9.79 -4.16 28.15
CA THR A 181 -9.48 -4.66 29.50
C THR A 181 -10.67 -4.44 30.39
N TYR A 182 -11.17 -5.50 31.02
CA TYR A 182 -12.26 -5.45 31.97
C TYR A 182 -11.88 -6.07 33.31
N ASN A 183 -11.95 -5.28 34.38
CA ASN A 183 -11.58 -5.64 35.74
C ASN A 183 -12.78 -5.81 36.67
N GLY A 184 -13.99 -5.56 36.18
CA GLY A 184 -15.21 -5.49 36.98
C GLY A 184 -15.71 -6.81 37.55
N LEU A 185 -15.38 -7.95 36.89
CA LEU A 185 -15.92 -9.25 37.27
C LEU A 185 -15.55 -9.66 38.71
N SER A 186 -14.34 -9.38 39.16
CA SER A 186 -13.89 -9.71 40.50
C SER A 186 -14.62 -8.90 41.61
N LYS A 187 -15.38 -7.86 41.24
CA LYS A 187 -16.13 -7.01 42.18
C LYS A 187 -17.55 -7.55 42.49
N PHE A 188 -18.02 -8.51 41.71
CA PHE A 188 -19.31 -9.16 41.97
C PHE A 188 -19.23 -10.05 43.21
N GLU A 189 -20.22 -9.98 44.10
CA GLU A 189 -20.23 -10.67 45.40
C GLU A 189 -20.04 -12.19 45.25
N PHE A 190 -20.66 -12.81 44.25
CA PHE A 190 -20.50 -14.24 43.99
C PHE A 190 -19.07 -14.62 43.53
N MET A 191 -18.37 -13.70 42.86
CA MET A 191 -16.98 -13.92 42.42
C MET A 191 -15.96 -13.71 43.50
N LYS A 192 -16.18 -12.74 44.39
CA LYS A 192 -15.28 -12.42 45.53
C LYS A 192 -14.98 -13.62 46.40
N LYS A 193 -15.96 -14.52 46.51
CA LYS A 193 -15.85 -15.72 47.35
C LYS A 193 -14.79 -16.72 46.78
N TYR A 194 -14.65 -16.74 45.45
CA TYR A 194 -13.82 -17.74 44.76
C TYR A 194 -12.55 -17.17 44.16
N VAL A 195 -12.54 -15.88 43.77
CA VAL A 195 -11.46 -15.27 43.01
C VAL A 195 -11.10 -13.91 43.57
N LYS A 196 -9.85 -13.71 43.96
CA LYS A 196 -9.34 -12.43 44.49
C LYS A 196 -9.18 -11.38 43.40
N SER A 197 -8.82 -11.79 42.17
CA SER A 197 -8.63 -10.91 41.01
C SER A 197 -8.95 -11.67 39.74
N PHE A 198 -9.73 -11.07 38.88
CA PHE A 198 -10.06 -11.60 37.55
C PHE A 198 -10.08 -10.47 36.54
N VAL A 199 -9.27 -10.59 35.50
CA VAL A 199 -9.13 -9.58 34.44
C VAL A 199 -9.37 -10.26 33.10
N ILE A 200 -10.33 -9.73 32.33
CA ILE A 200 -10.51 -10.11 30.93
C ILE A 200 -9.69 -9.14 30.08
N ARG A 201 -8.88 -9.70 29.21
CA ARG A 201 -8.17 -8.93 28.17
C ARG A 201 -8.46 -9.52 26.82
N HIS A 202 -8.79 -8.66 25.87
CA HIS A 202 -8.94 -9.02 24.47
C HIS A 202 -8.20 -7.97 23.63
N ALA A 203 -7.38 -8.40 22.69
CA ALA A 203 -6.71 -7.49 21.76
C ALA A 203 -6.85 -8.01 20.33
N TYR A 204 -7.01 -7.08 19.41
CA TYR A 204 -7.00 -7.34 17.99
C TYR A 204 -6.00 -6.41 17.32
N ASN A 205 -5.04 -7.01 16.61
CA ASN A 205 -4.06 -6.28 15.83
C ASN A 205 -3.97 -6.90 14.43
N SER A 206 -4.16 -6.07 13.42
CA SER A 206 -3.97 -6.44 12.03
C SER A 206 -3.30 -5.31 11.27
N THR A 207 -2.33 -5.64 10.46
CA THR A 207 -1.53 -4.68 9.71
C THR A 207 -1.26 -5.20 8.31
N VAL A 208 -1.42 -4.33 7.32
CA VAL A 208 -0.94 -4.55 5.96
C VAL A 208 0.36 -3.77 5.79
N SER A 209 1.39 -4.45 5.29
CA SER A 209 2.67 -3.85 4.96
C SER A 209 3.04 -4.19 3.52
N VAL A 210 3.44 -3.19 2.76
CA VAL A 210 4.06 -3.32 1.45
C VAL A 210 5.45 -2.71 1.55
N ASN A 211 6.46 -3.56 1.56
CA ASN A 211 7.84 -3.16 1.72
C ASN A 211 8.62 -3.46 0.43
N GLY A 212 9.75 -2.78 0.25
CA GLY A 212 10.65 -3.05 -0.87
C GLY A 212 10.09 -2.67 -2.25
N MET A 213 9.11 -1.76 -2.32
CA MET A 213 8.71 -1.19 -3.60
C MET A 213 9.85 -0.36 -4.16
N GLN A 214 10.29 -0.67 -5.38
CA GLN A 214 11.34 0.08 -6.09
C GLN A 214 10.90 0.38 -7.50
N SER A 215 11.42 1.49 -8.06
CA SER A 215 11.18 1.83 -9.46
C SER A 215 11.76 0.75 -10.38
N ASN A 216 10.97 0.39 -11.37
CA ASN A 216 11.40 -0.51 -12.42
C ASN A 216 11.83 0.32 -13.64
N MET A 217 13.12 0.23 -14.01
CA MET A 217 13.67 0.97 -15.15
C MET A 217 13.11 0.48 -16.50
N GLY A 218 12.56 -0.72 -16.57
CA GLY A 218 11.88 -1.25 -17.75
C GLY A 218 10.46 -0.71 -17.93
N ALA A 219 9.91 -0.03 -16.94
CA ALA A 219 8.57 0.53 -17.04
C ALA A 219 8.58 1.78 -17.93
N THR A 220 7.70 1.80 -18.92
CA THR A 220 7.44 2.97 -19.78
C THR A 220 5.97 3.29 -19.75
N THR A 221 5.65 4.57 -19.94
CA THR A 221 4.26 5.06 -19.95
C THR A 221 4.02 5.94 -21.19
N ASP A 222 2.76 6.02 -21.61
CA ASP A 222 2.32 7.00 -22.59
C ASP A 222 2.24 8.42 -21.98
N ALA A 223 1.85 9.41 -22.78
CA ALA A 223 1.72 10.79 -22.34
C ALA A 223 0.69 11.00 -21.20
N ASN A 224 -0.25 10.08 -21.04
CA ASN A 224 -1.28 10.10 -19.99
C ASN A 224 -0.85 9.33 -18.72
N GLY A 225 0.33 8.70 -18.74
CA GLY A 225 0.86 7.91 -17.62
C GLY A 225 0.43 6.44 -17.61
N ASN A 226 -0.25 5.95 -18.67
CA ASN A 226 -0.63 4.55 -18.77
C ASN A 226 0.58 3.68 -19.16
N PRO A 227 0.75 2.50 -18.56
CA PRO A 227 1.86 1.61 -18.88
C PRO A 227 1.81 1.13 -20.34
N THR A 228 2.99 1.02 -20.96
CA THR A 228 3.16 0.59 -22.36
C THR A 228 4.14 -0.56 -22.52
N ALA A 229 5.14 -0.68 -21.62
CA ALA A 229 6.11 -1.76 -21.67
C ALA A 229 5.55 -3.07 -21.13
N LEU A 230 5.83 -4.17 -21.80
CA LEU A 230 5.43 -5.52 -21.41
C LEU A 230 6.64 -6.35 -20.97
N ASP A 231 6.45 -7.24 -20.02
CA ASP A 231 7.41 -8.26 -19.61
C ASP A 231 7.35 -9.50 -20.53
N LEU A 232 8.18 -10.49 -20.24
CA LEU A 232 8.23 -11.76 -21.00
C LEU A 232 6.95 -12.60 -20.91
N ASN A 233 6.08 -12.30 -19.94
CA ASN A 233 4.79 -12.95 -19.74
C ASN A 233 3.62 -12.14 -20.30
N ASN A 234 3.94 -11.12 -21.11
CA ASN A 234 2.96 -10.20 -21.69
C ASN A 234 2.13 -9.42 -20.63
N ASN A 235 2.76 -9.08 -19.50
CA ASN A 235 2.17 -8.20 -18.49
C ASN A 235 2.79 -6.82 -18.56
N PHE A 236 1.98 -5.79 -18.32
CA PHE A 236 2.52 -4.45 -18.13
C PHE A 236 3.47 -4.40 -16.96
N ILE A 237 4.61 -3.78 -17.19
CA ILE A 237 5.65 -3.57 -16.18
C ILE A 237 5.20 -2.40 -15.29
N SER A 238 4.96 -2.67 -14.00
CA SER A 238 4.59 -1.65 -13.02
C SER A 238 5.75 -0.69 -12.77
N SER A 239 5.46 0.60 -12.67
CA SER A 239 6.47 1.65 -12.40
C SER A 239 7.14 1.48 -11.04
N LEU A 240 6.41 0.99 -10.05
CA LEU A 240 6.92 0.55 -8.75
C LEU A 240 6.72 -0.95 -8.61
N GLN A 241 7.80 -1.70 -8.53
CA GLN A 241 7.79 -3.15 -8.38
C GLN A 241 8.11 -3.53 -6.94
N VAL A 242 7.32 -4.45 -6.36
CA VAL A 242 7.65 -5.08 -5.08
C VAL A 242 8.73 -6.11 -5.33
N GLN A 243 9.87 -5.96 -4.67
CA GLN A 243 10.92 -6.96 -4.71
C GLN A 243 10.61 -8.10 -3.73
N ASN A 244 10.78 -9.33 -4.21
CA ASN A 244 10.70 -10.55 -3.39
C ASN A 244 12.02 -10.81 -2.67
#